data_3ba84cd1f1081f6ca2e42917c4d2604f
#
_entry.id   3ba84cd1f1081f6ca2e42917c4d2604f
#
_cell.length_a   1.000
_cell.length_b   1.000
_cell.length_c   1.000
_cell.angle_alpha   90.00
_cell.angle_beta   90.00
_cell.angle_gamma   90.00
#
_symmetry.space_group_name_H-M   'P 1'
#
loop_
_entity.id
_entity.type
_entity.pdbx_description
1 polymer ?
#
loop_
_entity_poly.entity_id
_entity_poly.type
_entity_poly.pdbx_seq_one_letter_code
_entity_poly.pdbx_strand_id
1 'polypeptide(L)'
;MPTVLITGASRGLGLEFVRQYAADGWAVIATSRSGSPTLQAVAVANERVTLNRLDVADDASVSALSDAVGSQPIDVLLNNAGLFGQVAFADGGVEHQAFGSTDFDNWANVMNTNVFGPMRMAEAFADRVALSEQKKVVTLSSMLGSMALNTIGGLYAYRSSKAAVNQVMKSMSIDLAKRGILAIGMHPGWAKTDMGGPAAEIDAAEAVAGVRRQIAALDAEKLGDLLAYDGNILPY
;
A
#
# COMPACT_ATOMS: atom_id res chain seq x y z
N MET A 1 -19.57 -12.17 -1.23
CA MET A 1 -19.21 -10.80 -0.78
C MET A 1 -17.70 -10.68 -0.90
N PRO A 2 -17.20 -9.72 -1.67
CA PRO A 2 -15.76 -9.60 -1.86
C PRO A 2 -15.07 -9.10 -0.58
N THR A 3 -13.79 -9.49 -0.43
CA THR A 3 -12.98 -9.17 0.75
C THR A 3 -11.72 -8.39 0.36
N VAL A 4 -11.42 -7.32 1.09
CA VAL A 4 -10.15 -6.59 0.97
C VAL A 4 -9.38 -6.64 2.29
N LEU A 5 -8.07 -6.98 2.22
CA LEU A 5 -7.14 -6.82 3.33
C LEU A 5 -6.30 -5.57 3.10
N ILE A 6 -6.34 -4.63 4.05
CA ILE A 6 -5.66 -3.32 3.94
C ILE A 6 -4.62 -3.17 5.03
N THR A 7 -3.36 -2.98 4.65
CA THR A 7 -2.30 -2.67 5.61
C THR A 7 -2.19 -1.17 5.86
N GLY A 8 -1.88 -0.77 7.12
CA GLY A 8 -1.70 0.64 7.47
C GLY A 8 -3.00 1.46 7.46
N ALA A 9 -4.10 0.90 7.97
CA ALA A 9 -5.46 1.46 7.90
C ALA A 9 -5.76 2.54 8.95
N SER A 10 -4.83 2.90 9.85
CA SER A 10 -5.14 3.78 11.01
C SER A 10 -5.42 5.24 10.65
N ARG A 11 -4.93 5.73 9.49
CA ARG A 11 -5.02 7.12 9.04
C ARG A 11 -4.81 7.25 7.52
N GLY A 12 -4.90 8.48 7.02
CA GLY A 12 -4.59 8.84 5.63
C GLY A 12 -5.33 8.00 4.60
N LEU A 13 -4.64 7.60 3.53
CA LEU A 13 -5.25 6.79 2.45
C LEU A 13 -5.78 5.45 2.96
N GLY A 14 -5.07 4.79 3.89
CA GLY A 14 -5.50 3.49 4.43
C GLY A 14 -6.85 3.55 5.11
N LEU A 15 -7.09 4.57 5.94
CA LEU A 15 -8.40 4.80 6.59
C LEU A 15 -9.49 5.12 5.55
N GLU A 16 -9.15 5.89 4.54
CA GLU A 16 -10.09 6.24 3.49
C GLU A 16 -10.45 5.03 2.61
N PHE A 17 -9.49 4.15 2.32
CA PHE A 17 -9.79 2.85 1.68
C PHE A 17 -10.79 2.03 2.51
N VAL A 18 -10.60 1.94 3.83
CA VAL A 18 -11.54 1.23 4.72
C VAL A 18 -12.94 1.80 4.56
N ARG A 19 -13.10 3.13 4.62
CA ARG A 19 -14.39 3.80 4.50
C ARG A 19 -15.08 3.49 3.18
N GLN A 20 -14.37 3.66 2.07
CA GLN A 20 -14.96 3.48 0.74
C GLN A 20 -15.28 2.02 0.43
N TYR A 21 -14.41 1.07 0.77
CA TYR A 21 -14.72 -0.36 0.59
C TYR A 21 -15.88 -0.82 1.47
N ALA A 22 -15.93 -0.37 2.73
CA ALA A 22 -17.01 -0.69 3.64
C ALA A 22 -18.36 -0.10 3.18
N ALA A 23 -18.37 1.14 2.65
CA ALA A 23 -19.55 1.79 2.09
C ALA A 23 -20.09 1.03 0.87
N ASP A 24 -19.22 0.42 0.07
CA ASP A 24 -19.61 -0.40 -1.10
C ASP A 24 -19.92 -1.87 -0.72
N GLY A 25 -20.06 -2.18 0.57
CA GLY A 25 -20.52 -3.50 1.04
C GLY A 25 -19.47 -4.60 1.03
N TRP A 26 -18.18 -4.27 0.94
CA TRP A 26 -17.09 -5.23 1.04
C TRP A 26 -16.85 -5.66 2.49
N ALA A 27 -16.38 -6.88 2.68
CA ALA A 27 -15.70 -7.27 3.91
C ALA A 27 -14.31 -6.65 3.94
N VAL A 28 -13.98 -5.93 5.01
CA VAL A 28 -12.72 -5.20 5.15
C VAL A 28 -11.93 -5.74 6.33
N ILE A 29 -10.76 -6.30 6.07
CA ILE A 29 -9.76 -6.66 7.08
C ILE A 29 -8.80 -5.48 7.18
N ALA A 30 -9.06 -4.59 8.13
CA ALA A 30 -8.26 -3.39 8.36
C ALA A 30 -7.17 -3.65 9.37
N THR A 31 -5.91 -3.32 9.03
CA THR A 31 -4.78 -3.61 9.90
C THR A 31 -3.95 -2.38 10.23
N SER A 32 -3.42 -2.32 11.45
CA SER A 32 -2.53 -1.26 11.91
C SER A 32 -1.65 -1.73 13.06
N ARG A 33 -0.51 -1.06 13.27
CA ARG A 33 0.43 -1.36 14.37
C ARG A 33 -0.17 -1.02 15.74
N SER A 34 -0.82 0.13 15.81
CA SER A 34 -1.56 0.62 16.99
C SER A 34 -2.96 1.00 16.54
N GLY A 35 -3.96 0.72 17.36
CA GLY A 35 -5.32 1.15 17.08
C GLY A 35 -5.40 2.68 16.91
N SER A 36 -6.44 3.15 16.19
CA SER A 36 -6.78 4.56 16.11
C SER A 36 -8.25 4.74 16.48
N PRO A 37 -8.61 5.76 17.25
CA PRO A 37 -10.00 6.02 17.61
C PRO A 37 -10.91 6.16 16.38
N THR A 38 -10.40 6.82 15.34
CA THR A 38 -11.14 7.01 14.09
C THR A 38 -11.39 5.68 13.35
N LEU A 39 -10.39 4.80 13.28
CA LEU A 39 -10.56 3.48 12.67
C LEU A 39 -11.53 2.60 13.50
N GLN A 40 -11.44 2.69 14.84
CA GLN A 40 -12.38 2.00 15.73
C GLN A 40 -13.82 2.48 15.51
N ALA A 41 -14.03 3.81 15.37
CA ALA A 41 -15.36 4.36 15.08
C ALA A 41 -15.93 3.83 13.76
N VAL A 42 -15.10 3.69 12.72
CA VAL A 42 -15.53 3.10 11.43
C VAL A 42 -15.94 1.63 11.61
N ALA A 43 -15.18 0.85 12.37
CA ALA A 43 -15.50 -0.56 12.60
C ALA A 43 -16.77 -0.75 13.46
N VAL A 44 -16.98 0.10 14.45
CA VAL A 44 -18.23 0.08 15.26
C VAL A 44 -19.44 0.44 14.40
N ALA A 45 -19.30 1.37 13.46
CA ALA A 45 -20.37 1.80 12.57
C ALA A 45 -20.66 0.80 11.42
N ASN A 46 -19.77 -0.17 11.17
CA ASN A 46 -19.91 -1.11 10.06
C ASN A 46 -19.38 -2.50 10.44
N GLU A 47 -20.29 -3.45 10.65
CA GLU A 47 -20.00 -4.85 11.04
C GLU A 47 -19.13 -5.62 10.03
N ARG A 48 -18.97 -5.11 8.79
CA ARG A 48 -18.11 -5.71 7.77
C ARG A 48 -16.65 -5.33 7.91
N VAL A 49 -16.31 -4.44 8.85
CA VAL A 49 -14.94 -4.01 9.11
C VAL A 49 -14.39 -4.72 10.33
N THR A 50 -13.39 -5.58 10.13
CA THR A 50 -12.65 -6.24 11.21
C THR A 50 -11.29 -5.57 11.41
N LEU A 51 -10.91 -5.37 12.69
CA LEU A 51 -9.64 -4.74 13.05
C LEU A 51 -8.64 -5.78 13.51
N ASN A 52 -7.44 -5.73 12.97
CA ASN A 52 -6.34 -6.60 13.35
C ASN A 52 -5.07 -5.79 13.61
N ARG A 53 -4.25 -6.25 14.56
CA ARG A 53 -2.92 -5.69 14.76
C ARG A 53 -1.95 -6.26 13.71
N LEU A 54 -1.15 -5.39 13.11
CA LEU A 54 -0.12 -5.78 12.14
C LEU A 54 1.02 -4.76 12.14
N ASP A 55 2.23 -5.26 12.30
CA ASP A 55 3.46 -4.61 11.82
C ASP A 55 3.98 -5.40 10.61
N VAL A 56 3.96 -4.78 9.43
CA VAL A 56 4.44 -5.41 8.19
C VAL A 56 5.95 -5.63 8.17
N ALA A 57 6.68 -4.98 9.09
CA ALA A 57 8.12 -5.12 9.24
C ALA A 57 8.52 -6.28 10.17
N ASP A 58 7.55 -6.99 10.76
CA ASP A 58 7.74 -8.07 11.73
C ASP A 58 7.09 -9.37 11.23
N ASP A 59 7.92 -10.38 10.97
CA ASP A 59 7.48 -11.69 10.47
C ASP A 59 6.51 -12.39 11.43
N ALA A 60 6.72 -12.28 12.74
CA ALA A 60 5.82 -12.87 13.74
C ALA A 60 4.45 -12.20 13.72
N SER A 61 4.40 -10.88 13.51
CA SER A 61 3.15 -10.12 13.37
C SER A 61 2.38 -10.52 12.11
N VAL A 62 3.08 -10.74 10.98
CA VAL A 62 2.46 -11.20 9.73
C VAL A 62 1.91 -12.61 9.87
N SER A 63 2.68 -13.53 10.51
CA SER A 63 2.23 -14.90 10.79
C SER A 63 0.98 -14.92 11.68
N ALA A 64 0.96 -14.13 12.76
CA ALA A 64 -0.19 -14.04 13.65
C ALA A 64 -1.45 -13.52 12.94
N LEU A 65 -1.30 -12.54 12.04
CA LEU A 65 -2.42 -12.08 11.21
C LEU A 65 -2.89 -13.19 10.25
N SER A 66 -1.97 -13.92 9.63
CA SER A 66 -2.28 -15.03 8.75
C SER A 66 -3.12 -16.10 9.46
N ASP A 67 -2.74 -16.44 10.71
CA ASP A 67 -3.48 -17.39 11.55
C ASP A 67 -4.88 -16.86 11.90
N ALA A 68 -4.99 -15.58 12.27
CA ALA A 68 -6.24 -14.94 12.64
C ALA A 68 -7.24 -14.85 11.46
N VAL A 69 -6.75 -14.61 10.23
CA VAL A 69 -7.56 -14.58 9.01
C VAL A 69 -7.99 -15.99 8.58
N GLY A 70 -7.22 -17.01 8.95
CA GLY A 70 -7.52 -18.41 8.62
C GLY A 70 -7.51 -18.65 7.10
N SER A 71 -8.52 -19.38 6.61
CA SER A 71 -8.63 -19.74 5.19
C SER A 71 -9.54 -18.81 4.37
N GLN A 72 -9.90 -17.64 4.92
CA GLN A 72 -10.81 -16.70 4.24
C GLN A 72 -10.20 -16.23 2.91
N PRO A 73 -10.89 -16.36 1.76
CA PRO A 73 -10.44 -15.80 0.49
C PRO A 73 -10.34 -14.28 0.54
N ILE A 74 -9.31 -13.72 -0.12
CA ILE A 74 -9.03 -12.29 -0.17
C ILE A 74 -9.01 -11.85 -1.63
N ASP A 75 -10.00 -11.06 -2.04
CA ASP A 75 -10.12 -10.56 -3.41
C ASP A 75 -9.05 -9.52 -3.75
N VAL A 76 -8.74 -8.66 -2.78
CA VAL A 76 -7.71 -7.63 -2.91
C VAL A 76 -6.82 -7.63 -1.66
N LEU A 77 -5.54 -7.95 -1.84
CA LEU A 77 -4.50 -7.64 -0.86
C LEU A 77 -3.95 -6.25 -1.18
N LEU A 78 -4.26 -5.27 -0.34
CA LEU A 78 -3.84 -3.87 -0.51
C LEU A 78 -2.70 -3.53 0.46
N ASN A 79 -1.47 -3.55 -0.03
CA ASN A 79 -0.28 -3.12 0.68
C ASN A 79 -0.19 -1.59 0.64
N ASN A 80 -0.86 -0.94 1.59
CA ASN A 80 -0.89 0.51 1.74
C ASN A 80 0.10 1.00 2.82
N ALA A 81 0.46 0.17 3.81
CA ALA A 81 1.42 0.55 4.83
C ALA A 81 2.73 1.04 4.22
N GLY A 82 3.22 2.20 4.67
CA GLY A 82 4.45 2.77 4.18
C GLY A 82 4.95 3.92 5.06
N LEU A 83 6.26 4.16 4.99
CA LEU A 83 6.97 5.25 5.65
C LEU A 83 7.57 6.17 4.59
N PHE A 84 7.50 7.49 4.82
CA PHE A 84 8.27 8.45 4.06
C PHE A 84 9.73 8.49 4.55
N GLY A 85 9.88 8.47 5.87
CA GLY A 85 11.10 8.52 6.62
C GLY A 85 10.79 8.69 8.09
N GLN A 86 11.76 9.08 8.89
CA GLN A 86 11.59 9.38 10.31
C GLN A 86 10.69 10.61 10.52
N VAL A 87 10.83 11.60 9.62
CA VAL A 87 10.03 12.83 9.60
C VAL A 87 9.13 12.79 8.35
N ALA A 88 7.87 13.17 8.47
CA ALA A 88 6.95 13.23 7.35
C ALA A 88 7.37 14.32 6.34
N PHE A 89 6.96 14.18 5.08
CA PHE A 89 7.23 15.18 4.04
C PHE A 89 6.73 16.58 4.47
N ALA A 90 5.52 16.63 5.03
CA ALA A 90 4.89 17.87 5.50
C ALA A 90 5.66 18.58 6.62
N ASP A 91 6.46 17.86 7.39
CA ASP A 91 7.18 18.35 8.56
C ASP A 91 8.68 18.59 8.27
N GLY A 92 9.05 18.77 6.99
CA GLY A 92 10.43 19.00 6.57
C GLY A 92 11.24 17.72 6.33
N GLY A 93 10.61 16.58 6.18
CA GLY A 93 11.27 15.29 5.97
C GLY A 93 12.15 15.21 4.72
N VAL A 94 12.05 16.17 3.80
CA VAL A 94 12.93 16.29 2.62
C VAL A 94 14.39 16.57 3.03
N GLU A 95 14.58 17.47 3.99
CA GLU A 95 15.93 17.85 4.46
C GLU A 95 16.65 16.69 5.15
N HIS A 96 15.89 15.84 5.86
CA HIS A 96 16.40 14.64 6.51
C HIS A 96 16.80 13.51 5.55
N GLN A 97 16.52 13.67 4.26
CA GLN A 97 16.86 12.71 3.20
C GLN A 97 17.67 13.39 2.07
N ALA A 98 18.31 14.52 2.35
CA ALA A 98 19.21 15.18 1.41
C ALA A 98 20.60 14.50 1.40
N PHE A 99 21.39 14.78 0.36
CA PHE A 99 22.78 14.33 0.31
C PHE A 99 23.58 14.91 1.47
N GLY A 100 24.23 14.05 2.25
CA GLY A 100 24.99 14.44 3.44
C GLY A 100 24.22 14.46 4.76
N SER A 101 22.87 14.24 4.74
CA SER A 101 22.05 14.12 5.96
C SER A 101 21.45 12.70 6.13
N THR A 102 22.05 11.70 5.52
CA THR A 102 21.50 10.34 5.48
C THR A 102 21.62 9.63 6.82
N ASP A 103 20.49 9.19 7.36
CA ASP A 103 20.38 8.26 8.47
C ASP A 103 20.16 6.84 7.91
N PHE A 104 21.18 5.99 7.98
CA PHE A 104 21.14 4.64 7.43
C PHE A 104 20.22 3.70 8.21
N ASP A 105 20.05 3.87 9.51
CA ASP A 105 19.11 3.06 10.31
C ASP A 105 17.67 3.40 9.94
N ASN A 106 17.38 4.69 9.77
CA ASN A 106 16.09 5.12 9.24
C ASN A 106 15.87 4.61 7.81
N TRP A 107 16.89 4.64 6.94
CA TRP A 107 16.79 4.10 5.58
C TRP A 107 16.47 2.59 5.59
N ALA A 108 17.18 1.82 6.42
CA ALA A 108 16.89 0.39 6.60
C ALA A 108 15.46 0.14 7.07
N ASN A 109 14.93 0.95 8.01
CA ASN A 109 13.54 0.88 8.46
C ASN A 109 12.53 1.19 7.35
N VAL A 110 12.81 2.21 6.53
CA VAL A 110 11.99 2.55 5.34
C VAL A 110 11.98 1.37 4.36
N MET A 111 13.12 0.75 4.08
CA MET A 111 13.21 -0.42 3.20
C MET A 111 12.44 -1.61 3.78
N ASN A 112 12.59 -1.88 5.08
CA ASN A 112 11.91 -2.99 5.74
C ASN A 112 10.39 -2.85 5.67
N THR A 113 9.87 -1.64 5.85
CA THR A 113 8.43 -1.37 5.77
C THR A 113 7.92 -1.32 4.32
N ASN A 114 8.58 -0.55 3.44
CA ASN A 114 8.04 -0.22 2.11
C ASN A 114 8.30 -1.31 1.07
N VAL A 115 9.32 -2.15 1.27
CA VAL A 115 9.75 -3.17 0.29
C VAL A 115 9.53 -4.58 0.83
N PHE A 116 10.13 -4.91 1.97
CA PHE A 116 10.02 -6.26 2.53
C PHE A 116 8.62 -6.52 3.10
N GLY A 117 7.96 -5.50 3.67
CA GLY A 117 6.58 -5.61 4.14
C GLY A 117 5.61 -6.12 3.08
N PRO A 118 5.48 -5.47 1.91
CA PRO A 118 4.67 -5.97 0.80
C PRO A 118 5.01 -7.40 0.35
N MET A 119 6.30 -7.77 0.34
CA MET A 119 6.73 -9.12 -0.01
C MET A 119 6.26 -10.14 1.03
N ARG A 120 6.49 -9.88 2.34
CA ARG A 120 6.00 -10.73 3.43
C ARG A 120 4.48 -10.94 3.35
N MET A 121 3.74 -9.86 3.13
CA MET A 121 2.28 -9.94 3.00
C MET A 121 1.86 -10.76 1.80
N ALA A 122 2.52 -10.60 0.66
CA ALA A 122 2.22 -11.41 -0.53
C ALA A 122 2.51 -12.89 -0.29
N GLU A 123 3.66 -13.25 0.28
CA GLU A 123 4.02 -14.64 0.62
C GLU A 123 3.01 -15.26 1.60
N ALA A 124 2.61 -14.52 2.63
CA ALA A 124 1.68 -15.02 3.66
C ALA A 124 0.25 -15.20 3.14
N PHE A 125 -0.18 -14.41 2.15
CA PHE A 125 -1.59 -14.35 1.73
C PHE A 125 -1.86 -14.77 0.28
N ALA A 126 -0.82 -15.08 -0.53
CA ALA A 126 -1.00 -15.44 -1.94
C ALA A 126 -1.95 -16.63 -2.16
N ASP A 127 -1.97 -17.62 -1.25
CA ASP A 127 -2.88 -18.77 -1.35
C ASP A 127 -4.34 -18.34 -1.19
N ARG A 128 -4.63 -17.43 -0.26
CA ARG A 128 -5.97 -16.89 -0.03
C ARG A 128 -6.42 -15.97 -1.16
N VAL A 129 -5.47 -15.23 -1.74
CA VAL A 129 -5.73 -14.43 -2.93
C VAL A 129 -6.04 -15.33 -4.14
N ALA A 130 -5.28 -16.41 -4.33
CA ALA A 130 -5.53 -17.36 -5.42
C ALA A 130 -6.89 -18.07 -5.33
N LEU A 131 -7.43 -18.25 -4.11
CA LEU A 131 -8.74 -18.87 -3.86
C LEU A 131 -9.92 -17.90 -4.07
N SER A 132 -9.68 -16.60 -4.19
CA SER A 132 -10.73 -15.60 -4.37
C SER A 132 -11.17 -15.47 -5.83
N GLU A 133 -12.18 -14.64 -6.08
CA GLU A 133 -12.65 -14.37 -7.44
C GLU A 133 -11.78 -13.34 -8.17
N GLN A 134 -11.40 -12.24 -7.51
CA GLN A 134 -10.70 -11.13 -8.17
C GLN A 134 -9.18 -11.30 -8.26
N LYS A 135 -8.57 -11.99 -7.31
CA LYS A 135 -7.15 -12.41 -7.31
C LYS A 135 -6.18 -11.24 -7.51
N LYS A 136 -6.27 -10.19 -6.71
CA LYS A 136 -5.47 -8.97 -6.87
C LYS A 136 -4.51 -8.74 -5.71
N VAL A 137 -3.24 -8.44 -6.02
CA VAL A 137 -2.23 -7.92 -5.09
C VAL A 137 -1.83 -6.53 -5.54
N VAL A 138 -2.11 -5.54 -4.74
CA VAL A 138 -1.87 -4.13 -5.05
C VAL A 138 -0.95 -3.53 -4.00
N THR A 139 0.12 -2.87 -4.43
CA THR A 139 1.05 -2.18 -3.53
C THR A 139 1.09 -0.69 -3.85
N LEU A 140 0.84 0.16 -2.85
CA LEU A 140 0.99 1.59 -3.05
C LEU A 140 2.47 1.97 -3.17
N SER A 141 2.83 2.37 -4.38
CA SER A 141 4.11 2.93 -4.73
C SER A 141 4.05 4.45 -4.84
N SER A 142 4.90 5.04 -5.64
CA SER A 142 4.97 6.48 -5.89
C SER A 142 5.64 6.78 -7.22
N MET A 143 5.25 7.88 -7.88
CA MET A 143 6.02 8.44 -8.99
C MET A 143 7.47 8.78 -8.59
N LEU A 144 7.71 9.03 -7.30
CA LEU A 144 9.07 9.26 -6.77
C LEU A 144 9.95 7.99 -6.82
N GLY A 145 9.38 6.82 -7.07
CA GLY A 145 10.12 5.58 -7.35
C GLY A 145 10.53 5.43 -8.82
N SER A 146 10.09 6.32 -9.70
CA SER A 146 10.54 6.35 -11.09
C SER A 146 11.95 6.94 -11.19
N MET A 147 12.87 6.20 -11.77
CA MET A 147 14.22 6.71 -12.09
C MET A 147 14.16 7.67 -13.29
N ALA A 148 13.32 7.39 -14.27
CA ALA A 148 13.18 8.23 -15.47
C ALA A 148 12.60 9.62 -15.14
N LEU A 149 11.72 9.73 -14.14
CA LEU A 149 11.11 11.00 -13.71
C LEU A 149 11.95 11.75 -12.65
N ASN A 150 13.09 11.20 -12.22
CA ASN A 150 13.91 11.83 -11.18
C ASN A 150 14.83 12.90 -11.76
N THR A 151 14.37 14.13 -11.80
CA THR A 151 15.13 15.30 -12.30
C THR A 151 15.66 16.20 -11.17
N ILE A 152 15.28 15.96 -9.92
CA ILE A 152 15.59 16.86 -8.78
C ILE A 152 16.49 16.24 -7.71
N GLY A 153 16.70 14.92 -7.73
CA GLY A 153 17.49 14.20 -6.71
C GLY A 153 16.85 14.16 -5.32
N GLY A 154 17.68 13.99 -4.28
CA GLY A 154 17.23 13.92 -2.89
C GLY A 154 16.33 12.74 -2.56
N LEU A 155 15.77 12.72 -1.36
CA LEU A 155 14.81 11.71 -0.88
C LEU A 155 15.34 10.26 -1.03
N TYR A 156 16.63 10.07 -0.72
CA TYR A 156 17.32 8.81 -1.03
C TYR A 156 16.62 7.58 -0.45
N ALA A 157 16.24 7.62 0.83
CA ALA A 157 15.59 6.50 1.48
C ALA A 157 14.20 6.21 0.85
N TYR A 158 13.38 7.23 0.66
CA TYR A 158 12.04 7.07 0.12
C TYR A 158 12.06 6.67 -1.36
N ARG A 159 12.80 7.40 -2.22
CA ARG A 159 12.87 7.11 -3.65
C ARG A 159 13.39 5.70 -3.91
N SER A 160 14.51 5.33 -3.25
CA SER A 160 15.08 3.99 -3.43
C SER A 160 14.12 2.89 -2.95
N SER A 161 13.37 3.10 -1.86
CA SER A 161 12.37 2.13 -1.42
C SER A 161 11.22 1.98 -2.42
N LYS A 162 10.77 3.08 -3.04
CA LYS A 162 9.69 3.03 -4.03
C LYS A 162 10.16 2.46 -5.37
N ALA A 163 11.40 2.71 -5.78
CA ALA A 163 12.01 2.04 -6.94
C ALA A 163 12.18 0.53 -6.68
N ALA A 164 12.66 0.15 -5.49
CA ALA A 164 12.81 -1.25 -5.12
C ALA A 164 11.47 -2.00 -5.07
N VAL A 165 10.43 -1.41 -4.48
CA VAL A 165 9.11 -2.06 -4.46
C VAL A 165 8.48 -2.14 -5.86
N ASN A 166 8.73 -1.20 -6.76
CA ASN A 166 8.33 -1.29 -8.16
C ASN A 166 8.95 -2.54 -8.81
N GLN A 167 10.26 -2.79 -8.58
CA GLN A 167 10.93 -3.99 -9.08
C GLN A 167 10.36 -5.28 -8.45
N VAL A 168 10.07 -5.27 -7.14
CA VAL A 168 9.42 -6.40 -6.45
C VAL A 168 8.07 -6.69 -7.09
N MET A 169 7.25 -5.66 -7.32
CA MET A 169 5.92 -5.83 -7.94
C MET A 169 6.01 -6.32 -9.38
N LYS A 170 7.02 -5.87 -10.15
CA LYS A 170 7.28 -6.39 -11.50
C LYS A 170 7.58 -7.88 -11.50
N SER A 171 8.49 -8.32 -10.63
CA SER A 171 8.82 -9.75 -10.49
C SER A 171 7.60 -10.56 -10.02
N MET A 172 6.90 -10.06 -9.01
CA MET A 172 5.70 -10.68 -8.45
C MET A 172 4.58 -10.82 -9.50
N SER A 173 4.41 -9.83 -10.38
CA SER A 173 3.41 -9.89 -11.46
C SER A 173 3.67 -11.06 -12.44
N ILE A 174 4.92 -11.39 -12.68
CA ILE A 174 5.33 -12.51 -13.55
C ILE A 174 5.13 -13.85 -12.82
N ASP A 175 5.61 -13.94 -11.57
CA ASP A 175 5.59 -15.19 -10.82
C ASP A 175 4.16 -15.61 -10.44
N LEU A 176 3.34 -14.66 -10.01
CA LEU A 176 1.97 -14.93 -9.56
C LEU A 176 0.96 -15.04 -10.70
N ALA A 177 1.29 -14.59 -11.92
CA ALA A 177 0.43 -14.75 -13.10
C ALA A 177 0.05 -16.21 -13.36
N LYS A 178 0.97 -17.17 -13.08
CA LYS A 178 0.72 -18.60 -13.19
C LYS A 178 -0.38 -19.12 -12.26
N ARG A 179 -0.69 -18.35 -11.21
CA ARG A 179 -1.75 -18.61 -10.24
C ARG A 179 -3.03 -17.82 -10.52
N GLY A 180 -3.04 -17.07 -11.64
CA GLY A 180 -4.11 -16.15 -12.02
C GLY A 180 -4.18 -14.89 -11.17
N ILE A 181 -3.14 -14.57 -10.37
CA ILE A 181 -3.10 -13.40 -9.51
C ILE A 181 -2.55 -12.21 -10.30
N LEU A 182 -3.28 -11.11 -10.26
CA LEU A 182 -2.91 -9.83 -10.85
C LEU A 182 -2.15 -8.99 -9.81
N ALA A 183 -0.83 -8.79 -9.98
CA ALA A 183 -0.02 -8.00 -9.07
C ALA A 183 0.46 -6.69 -9.75
N ILE A 184 0.31 -5.54 -9.04
CA ILE A 184 0.63 -4.22 -9.59
C ILE A 184 1.10 -3.23 -8.52
N GLY A 185 2.03 -2.34 -8.90
CA GLY A 185 2.37 -1.14 -8.16
C GLY A 185 1.49 0.04 -8.56
N MET A 186 0.98 0.82 -7.60
CA MET A 186 0.11 1.96 -7.88
C MET A 186 0.60 3.24 -7.22
N HIS A 187 0.63 4.32 -8.00
CA HIS A 187 0.83 5.67 -7.50
C HIS A 187 -0.52 6.32 -7.17
N PRO A 188 -0.79 6.65 -5.89
CA PRO A 188 -2.08 7.21 -5.48
C PRO A 188 -2.24 8.70 -5.77
N GLY A 189 -1.28 9.36 -6.43
CA GLY A 189 -1.19 10.82 -6.50
C GLY A 189 -0.56 11.42 -5.25
N TRP A 190 -0.35 12.74 -5.26
CA TRP A 190 0.08 13.48 -4.07
C TRP A 190 -1.15 13.94 -3.29
N ALA A 191 -1.52 13.15 -2.29
CA ALA A 191 -2.78 13.30 -1.56
C ALA A 191 -2.60 14.01 -0.21
N LYS A 192 -3.57 14.84 0.16
CA LYS A 192 -3.68 15.53 1.45
C LYS A 192 -3.88 14.51 2.57
N THR A 193 -2.79 14.20 3.26
CA THR A 193 -2.70 13.28 4.40
C THR A 193 -1.61 13.80 5.32
N ASP A 194 -1.46 13.21 6.52
CA ASP A 194 -0.35 13.56 7.41
C ASP A 194 1.02 13.40 6.73
N MET A 195 1.16 12.45 5.80
CA MET A 195 2.40 12.25 5.03
C MET A 195 2.59 13.29 3.94
N GLY A 196 1.55 13.56 3.14
CA GLY A 196 1.63 14.46 1.98
C GLY A 196 1.52 15.93 2.31
N GLY A 197 0.92 16.25 3.45
CA GLY A 197 0.71 17.62 3.93
C GLY A 197 -0.42 18.39 3.23
N PRO A 198 -0.70 19.61 3.71
CA PRO A 198 -1.82 20.42 3.21
C PRO A 198 -1.57 21.01 1.81
N ALA A 199 -0.31 21.06 1.36
CA ALA A 199 0.06 21.54 0.02
C ALA A 199 -0.16 20.49 -1.07
N ALA A 200 -0.54 19.25 -0.71
CA ALA A 200 -0.81 18.19 -1.67
C ALA A 200 -1.96 18.57 -2.62
N GLU A 201 -1.90 18.02 -3.85
CA GLU A 201 -2.75 18.46 -4.95
C GLU A 201 -4.19 17.94 -4.87
N ILE A 202 -4.37 16.72 -4.34
CA ILE A 202 -5.66 16.03 -4.36
C ILE A 202 -6.11 15.63 -2.96
N ASP A 203 -7.41 15.53 -2.75
CA ASP A 203 -7.95 15.03 -1.49
C ASP A 203 -7.81 13.50 -1.38
N ALA A 204 -7.65 12.99 -0.15
CA ALA A 204 -7.51 11.55 0.08
C ALA A 204 -8.68 10.74 -0.49
N ALA A 205 -9.90 11.29 -0.45
CA ALA A 205 -11.09 10.65 -1.00
C ALA A 205 -11.02 10.48 -2.53
N GLU A 206 -10.54 11.50 -3.23
CA GLU A 206 -10.34 11.47 -4.69
C GLU A 206 -9.23 10.49 -5.09
N ALA A 207 -8.08 10.56 -4.40
CA ALA A 207 -6.96 9.64 -4.60
C ALA A 207 -7.41 8.18 -4.47
N VAL A 208 -8.10 7.86 -3.38
CA VAL A 208 -8.60 6.50 -3.10
C VAL A 208 -9.64 6.07 -4.11
N ALA A 209 -10.60 6.91 -4.46
CA ALA A 209 -11.59 6.60 -5.48
C ALA A 209 -10.93 6.30 -6.84
N GLY A 210 -9.88 7.06 -7.20
CA GLY A 210 -9.08 6.81 -8.40
C GLY A 210 -8.39 5.46 -8.36
N VAL A 211 -7.63 5.17 -7.31
CA VAL A 211 -6.94 3.89 -7.14
C VAL A 211 -7.93 2.73 -7.18
N ARG A 212 -9.07 2.82 -6.50
CA ARG A 212 -10.11 1.79 -6.51
C ARG A 212 -10.70 1.53 -7.90
N ARG A 213 -10.91 2.58 -8.70
CA ARG A 213 -11.34 2.43 -10.11
C ARG A 213 -10.31 1.63 -10.90
N GLN A 214 -9.01 1.94 -10.74
CA GLN A 214 -7.96 1.21 -11.43
C GLN A 214 -7.86 -0.25 -10.94
N ILE A 215 -8.00 -0.50 -9.63
CA ILE A 215 -8.07 -1.87 -9.09
C ILE A 215 -9.23 -2.65 -9.69
N ALA A 216 -10.41 -2.03 -9.80
CA ALA A 216 -11.58 -2.68 -10.38
C ALA A 216 -11.36 -3.03 -11.87
N ALA A 217 -10.73 -2.14 -12.64
CA ALA A 217 -10.45 -2.28 -14.07
C ALA A 217 -9.12 -3.00 -14.38
N LEU A 218 -8.43 -3.55 -13.35
CA LEU A 218 -7.15 -4.21 -13.55
C LEU A 218 -7.32 -5.51 -14.34
N ASP A 219 -6.55 -5.64 -15.40
CA ASP A 219 -6.47 -6.81 -16.29
C ASP A 219 -5.01 -7.28 -16.47
N ALA A 220 -4.82 -8.35 -17.24
CA ALA A 220 -3.51 -8.94 -17.47
C ALA A 220 -2.58 -8.07 -18.35
N GLU A 221 -3.12 -7.12 -19.12
CA GLU A 221 -2.32 -6.28 -20.02
C GLU A 221 -1.51 -5.23 -19.27
N LYS A 222 -1.97 -4.83 -18.09
CA LYS A 222 -1.33 -3.80 -17.23
C LYS A 222 -0.37 -4.36 -16.19
N LEU A 223 -0.15 -5.67 -16.20
CA LEU A 223 0.67 -6.33 -15.17
C LEU A 223 2.13 -5.88 -15.22
N GLY A 224 2.63 -5.53 -14.04
CA GLY A 224 4.03 -5.14 -13.86
C GLY A 224 4.36 -3.73 -14.30
N ASP A 225 3.38 -2.89 -14.61
CA ASP A 225 3.55 -1.46 -14.81
C ASP A 225 3.42 -0.69 -13.47
N LEU A 226 3.85 0.57 -13.46
CA LEU A 226 3.51 1.52 -12.39
C LEU A 226 2.30 2.32 -12.85
N LEU A 227 1.12 2.03 -12.29
CA LEU A 227 -0.13 2.66 -12.69
C LEU A 227 -0.48 3.79 -11.73
N ALA A 228 -0.83 4.96 -12.24
CA ALA A 228 -1.31 6.08 -11.43
C ALA A 228 -2.84 5.98 -11.18
N TYR A 229 -3.32 6.68 -10.15
CA TYR A 229 -4.72 6.71 -9.73
C TYR A 229 -5.69 7.19 -10.83
N ASP A 230 -5.18 7.98 -11.78
CA ASP A 230 -5.92 8.54 -12.93
C ASP A 230 -5.90 7.61 -14.17
N GLY A 231 -5.18 6.49 -14.10
CA GLY A 231 -5.05 5.50 -15.17
C GLY A 231 -3.82 5.66 -16.05
N ASN A 232 -3.00 6.67 -15.82
CA ASN A 232 -1.74 6.84 -16.55
C ASN A 232 -0.71 5.78 -16.15
N ILE A 233 0.03 5.24 -17.11
CA ILE A 233 1.19 4.40 -16.88
C ILE A 233 2.42 5.31 -16.70
N LEU A 234 3.11 5.16 -15.58
CA LEU A 234 4.32 5.91 -15.27
C LEU A 234 5.56 5.11 -15.64
N PRO A 235 6.61 5.73 -16.20
CA PRO A 235 7.86 5.03 -16.47
C PRO A 235 8.59 4.71 -15.17
N TYR A 236 9.38 3.62 -15.20
CA TYR A 236 10.24 3.20 -14.07
C TYR A 236 11.53 4.02 -13.93
#